data_d4a3a189f769698141ad717ca34cf1da
#
_entry.id   d4a3a189f769698141ad717ca34cf1da
#
_cell.length_a   1.000
_cell.length_b   1.000
_cell.length_c   1.000
_cell.angle_alpha   90.00
_cell.angle_beta   90.00
_cell.angle_gamma   90.00
#
_symmetry.space_group_name_H-M   'P 1'
#
loop_
_entity.id
_entity.type
_entity.pdbx_description
1 polymer ?
#
loop_
_entity_poly.entity_id
_entity_poly.type
_entity_poly.pdbx_seq_one_letter_code
_entity_poly.pdbx_strand_id
1 'polypeptide(L)'
;MNEKRIQAEHDELHGYYLEDLSVGMTAVYAKTITDADIVLFAGISGDTNPVHLNEEFSGGTIFESRIAHGMLSASLISTVIGTKLP
;
A
#
# COMPACT_ATOMS: atom_id res chain seq x y z
N MET A 1 -29.47 -15.36 -8.24
CA MET A 1 -28.11 -15.24 -7.71
C MET A 1 -27.71 -16.59 -7.14
N ASN A 2 -26.56 -17.10 -7.53
CA ASN A 2 -26.10 -18.39 -7.05
C ASN A 2 -25.13 -18.23 -5.85
N GLU A 3 -24.87 -19.33 -5.16
CA GLU A 3 -24.01 -19.34 -3.98
C GLU A 3 -22.59 -18.83 -4.27
N LYS A 4 -22.05 -19.13 -5.47
CA LYS A 4 -20.71 -18.67 -5.86
C LYS A 4 -20.63 -17.15 -5.93
N ARG A 5 -21.67 -16.51 -6.42
CA ARG A 5 -21.71 -15.06 -6.52
C ARG A 5 -21.77 -14.41 -5.12
N ILE A 6 -22.59 -14.98 -4.26
CA ILE A 6 -22.71 -14.52 -2.87
C ILE A 6 -21.37 -14.69 -2.16
N GLN A 7 -20.70 -15.81 -2.37
CA GLN A 7 -19.40 -16.08 -1.78
C GLN A 7 -18.33 -15.11 -2.28
N ALA A 8 -18.31 -14.83 -3.59
CA ALA A 8 -17.37 -13.89 -4.18
C ALA A 8 -17.54 -12.48 -3.61
N GLU A 9 -18.77 -12.02 -3.45
CA GLU A 9 -19.06 -10.71 -2.85
C GLU A 9 -18.61 -10.67 -1.39
N HIS A 10 -18.81 -11.75 -0.66
CA HIS A 10 -18.38 -11.88 0.72
C HIS A 10 -16.84 -11.87 0.82
N ASP A 11 -16.17 -12.62 -0.05
CA ASP A 11 -14.72 -12.72 -0.08
C ASP A 11 -14.05 -11.39 -0.41
N GLU A 12 -14.70 -10.55 -1.20
CA GLU A 12 -14.20 -9.20 -1.50
C GLU A 12 -14.03 -8.36 -0.24
N LEU A 13 -14.89 -8.57 0.75
CA LEU A 13 -14.85 -7.86 2.04
C LEU A 13 -13.98 -8.56 3.08
N HIS A 14 -13.92 -9.88 3.04
CA HIS A 14 -13.33 -10.70 4.12
C HIS A 14 -12.10 -11.51 3.67
N GLY A 15 -11.70 -11.38 2.40
CA GLY A 15 -10.60 -12.15 1.82
C GLY A 15 -11.04 -13.52 1.34
N TYR A 16 -10.08 -14.36 1.02
CA TYR A 16 -10.31 -15.70 0.50
C TYR A 16 -10.09 -16.74 1.57
N TYR A 17 -10.83 -17.84 1.48
CA TYR A 17 -10.53 -19.03 2.27
C TYR A 17 -9.34 -19.77 1.67
N LEU A 18 -8.65 -20.56 2.48
CA LEU A 18 -7.46 -21.29 2.02
C LEU A 18 -7.75 -22.17 0.80
N GLU A 19 -8.89 -22.83 0.78
CA GLU A 19 -9.32 -23.72 -0.32
C GLU A 19 -9.59 -22.97 -1.62
N ASP A 20 -9.79 -21.64 -1.57
CA ASP A 20 -10.00 -20.82 -2.75
C ASP A 20 -8.69 -20.34 -3.36
N LEU A 21 -7.57 -20.52 -2.65
CA LEU A 21 -6.27 -20.07 -3.11
C LEU A 21 -5.62 -21.12 -4.01
N SER A 22 -4.92 -20.64 -5.03
CA SER A 22 -4.13 -21.48 -5.91
C SER A 22 -2.79 -20.83 -6.21
N VAL A 23 -1.80 -21.66 -6.49
CA VAL A 23 -0.48 -21.16 -6.88
C VAL A 23 -0.60 -20.34 -8.16
N GLY A 24 -0.02 -19.16 -8.16
CA GLY A 24 -0.08 -18.25 -9.29
C GLY A 24 -1.19 -17.20 -9.20
N MET A 25 -2.07 -17.28 -8.21
CA MET A 25 -3.06 -16.23 -7.98
C MET A 25 -2.35 -14.90 -7.67
N THR A 26 -2.93 -13.82 -8.20
CA THR A 26 -2.41 -12.48 -7.98
C THR A 26 -3.52 -11.53 -7.54
N ALA A 27 -3.12 -10.46 -6.89
CA ALA A 27 -4.01 -9.35 -6.59
C ALA A 27 -3.28 -8.04 -6.84
N VAL A 28 -4.03 -7.00 -7.14
CA VAL A 28 -3.46 -5.69 -7.47
C VAL A 28 -4.15 -4.62 -6.63
N TYR A 29 -3.36 -3.73 -6.10
CA TYR A 29 -3.82 -2.50 -5.49
C TYR A 29 -2.96 -1.36 -6.02
N ALA A 30 -3.61 -0.34 -6.55
CA ALA A 30 -2.93 0.82 -7.11
C ALA A 30 -3.38 2.08 -6.38
N LYS A 31 -2.41 2.93 -6.05
CA LYS A 31 -2.66 4.19 -5.36
C LYS A 31 -1.56 5.17 -5.72
N THR A 32 -1.93 6.42 -5.96
CA THR A 32 -0.96 7.52 -6.07
C THR A 32 -0.53 7.94 -4.67
N ILE A 33 0.78 7.94 -4.42
CA ILE A 33 1.34 8.48 -3.18
C ILE A 33 1.41 9.99 -3.31
N THR A 34 0.66 10.69 -2.45
CA THR A 34 0.60 12.15 -2.45
C THR A 34 1.55 12.74 -1.41
N ASP A 35 1.79 14.05 -1.50
CA ASP A 35 2.56 14.76 -0.48
C ASP A 35 1.90 14.63 0.90
N ALA A 36 0.57 14.65 0.95
CA ALA A 36 -0.15 14.45 2.21
C ALA A 36 0.11 13.07 2.82
N ASP A 37 0.19 12.03 1.99
CA ASP A 37 0.51 10.67 2.45
C ASP A 37 1.89 10.63 3.10
N ILE A 38 2.88 11.29 2.50
CA ILE A 38 4.24 11.32 3.03
C ILE A 38 4.28 12.04 4.38
N VAL A 39 3.62 13.17 4.50
CA VAL A 39 3.56 13.94 5.76
C VAL A 39 2.86 13.13 6.85
N LEU A 40 1.75 12.48 6.52
CA LEU A 40 1.01 11.65 7.48
C LEU A 40 1.86 10.47 7.94
N PHE A 41 2.56 9.82 7.03
CA PHE A 41 3.42 8.69 7.38
C PHE A 41 4.61 9.15 8.26
N ALA A 42 5.19 10.30 7.96
CA ALA A 42 6.23 10.87 8.82
C ALA A 42 5.72 11.10 10.24
N GLY A 43 4.49 11.59 10.38
CA GLY A 43 3.86 11.79 11.69
C GLY A 43 3.61 10.49 12.44
N ILE A 44 3.16 9.46 11.73
CA ILE A 44 2.86 8.15 12.32
C ILE A 44 4.14 7.43 12.73
N SER A 45 5.16 7.43 11.87
CA SER A 45 6.38 6.66 12.07
C SER A 45 7.44 7.39 12.89
N GLY A 46 7.37 8.72 12.93
CA GLY A 46 8.43 9.55 13.51
C GLY A 46 9.62 9.75 12.58
N ASP A 47 9.59 9.20 11.36
CA ASP A 47 10.65 9.37 10.38
C ASP A 47 10.47 10.68 9.62
N THR A 48 11.07 11.73 10.16
CA THR A 48 10.98 13.09 9.62
C THR A 48 12.23 13.50 8.87
N ASN A 49 12.95 12.53 8.30
CA ASN A 49 14.16 12.82 7.52
C ASN A 49 13.84 13.85 6.42
N PRO A 50 14.66 14.91 6.27
CA PRO A 50 14.41 15.97 5.29
C PRO A 50 14.25 15.48 3.84
N VAL A 51 14.81 14.33 3.48
CA VAL A 51 14.67 13.78 2.13
C VAL A 51 13.20 13.48 1.80
N HIS A 52 12.37 13.26 2.80
CA HIS A 52 10.93 13.04 2.62
C HIS A 52 10.12 14.33 2.68
N LEU A 53 10.52 15.29 3.51
CA LEU A 53 9.68 16.44 3.87
C LEU A 53 10.17 17.77 3.28
N ASN A 54 11.42 17.88 2.90
CA ASN A 54 12.00 19.15 2.46
C ASN A 54 12.47 19.04 1.01
N GLU A 55 11.71 19.68 0.10
CA GLU A 55 12.02 19.67 -1.33
C GLU A 55 13.36 20.34 -1.64
N GLU A 56 13.67 21.40 -0.94
CA GLU A 56 14.92 22.15 -1.13
C GLU A 56 16.13 21.28 -0.75
N PHE A 57 16.04 20.58 0.37
CA PHE A 57 17.06 19.61 0.80
C PHE A 57 17.18 18.48 -0.21
N SER A 58 16.05 17.91 -0.62
CA SER A 58 15.99 16.75 -1.51
C SER A 58 16.53 17.07 -2.89
N GLY A 59 16.33 18.31 -3.37
CA GLY A 59 16.88 18.77 -4.63
C GLY A 59 18.39 18.75 -4.70
N GLY A 60 19.07 18.82 -3.53
CA GLY A 60 20.53 18.72 -3.44
C GLY A 60 21.05 17.29 -3.23
N THR A 61 20.17 16.28 -3.20
CA THR A 61 20.53 14.89 -3.02
C THR A 61 20.59 14.14 -4.36
N ILE A 62 21.05 12.88 -4.32
CA ILE A 62 21.06 12.01 -5.50
C ILE A 62 19.65 11.74 -6.03
N PHE A 63 18.61 11.98 -5.22
CA PHE A 63 17.21 11.77 -5.62
C PHE A 63 16.61 12.97 -6.35
N GLU A 64 17.21 14.15 -6.24
CA GLU A 64 16.81 15.40 -6.91
C GLU A 64 15.42 15.92 -6.53
N SER A 65 14.67 15.21 -5.71
CA SER A 65 13.36 15.64 -5.20
C SER A 65 13.02 14.85 -3.95
N ARG A 66 11.94 15.25 -3.28
CA ARG A 66 11.41 14.49 -2.14
C ARG A 66 11.04 13.09 -2.58
N ILE A 67 11.29 12.13 -1.70
CA ILE A 67 10.93 10.74 -1.94
C ILE A 67 9.98 10.24 -0.85
N ALA A 68 9.20 9.23 -1.18
CA ALA A 68 8.36 8.55 -0.19
C ALA A 68 9.23 7.65 0.69
N HIS A 69 8.78 7.43 1.93
CA HIS A 69 9.40 6.45 2.81
C HIS A 69 9.27 5.05 2.20
N GLY A 70 10.34 4.25 2.28
CA GLY A 70 10.30 2.87 1.79
C GLY A 70 9.20 2.06 2.47
N MET A 71 9.02 2.23 3.77
CA MET A 71 7.99 1.53 4.53
C MET A 71 6.57 2.02 4.20
N LEU A 72 6.42 3.26 3.73
CA LEU A 72 5.13 3.71 3.21
C LEU A 72 4.73 2.89 1.98
N SER A 73 5.65 2.71 1.05
CA SER A 73 5.42 1.85 -0.12
C SER A 73 5.16 0.40 0.30
N ALA A 74 5.92 -0.12 1.26
CA ALA A 74 5.74 -1.47 1.79
C ALA A 74 4.37 -1.65 2.46
N SER A 75 3.78 -0.60 3.02
CA SER A 75 2.45 -0.67 3.64
C SER A 75 1.36 -1.05 2.64
N LEU A 76 1.56 -0.79 1.35
CA LEU A 76 0.61 -1.17 0.30
C LEU A 76 0.58 -2.69 0.10
N ILE A 77 1.68 -3.38 0.37
CA ILE A 77 1.72 -4.84 0.39
C ILE A 77 0.79 -5.35 1.50
N SER A 78 0.86 -4.72 2.67
CA SER A 78 -0.05 -5.04 3.77
C SER A 78 -1.51 -4.85 3.37
N THR A 79 -1.81 -3.80 2.60
CA THR A 79 -3.17 -3.56 2.09
C THR A 79 -3.64 -4.72 1.21
N VAL A 80 -2.80 -5.20 0.30
CA VAL A 80 -3.13 -6.34 -0.56
C VAL A 80 -3.38 -7.59 0.27
N ILE A 81 -2.51 -7.89 1.21
CA ILE A 81 -2.63 -9.08 2.06
C ILE A 81 -3.89 -8.99 2.95
N GLY A 82 -4.18 -7.81 3.48
CA GLY A 82 -5.29 -7.62 4.40
C GLY A 82 -6.66 -7.48 3.77
N THR A 83 -6.72 -7.07 2.49
CA THR A 83 -8.00 -6.72 1.87
C THR A 83 -8.28 -7.42 0.54
N LYS A 84 -7.28 -7.98 -0.11
CA LYS A 84 -7.43 -8.57 -1.45
C LYS A 84 -7.09 -10.05 -1.49
N LEU A 85 -5.89 -10.43 -0.99
CA LEU A 85 -5.39 -11.79 -1.11
C LEU A 85 -4.43 -12.09 0.06
N PRO A 86 -4.71 -13.03 0.94
CA PRO A 86 -5.92 -13.84 1.04
C PRO A 86 -7.17 -13.15 1.58
#